data_a19a1d41726e66f8a7b3a707ce5234c6
#
_entry.id   a19a1d41726e66f8a7b3a707ce5234c6
#
_cell.length_a   1.000
_cell.length_b   1.000
_cell.length_c   1.000
_cell.angle_alpha   90.00
_cell.angle_beta   90.00
_cell.angle_gamma   90.00
#
_symmetry.space_group_name_H-M   'P 1'
#
loop_
_entity.id
_entity.type
_entity.pdbx_description
1 polymer ?
#
loop_
_entity_poly.entity_id
_entity_poly.type
_entity_poly.pdbx_seq_one_letter_code
_entity_poly.pdbx_strand_id
1 'polypeptide(L)'
;MPENLVLLTLDSCRYDVFQDADMPFCRSLGTAHKAQAPANFTYPSHMAFFEGILPLSSEPIAFYNRYIKQLYAIQNVGETAVVKSSRIRTSSEISLFDGLRADGYRIIGCGAMNWFKQGSLTRGFDDFRFTGTAADEQVDFILARISDLAGPFFAFINFGETHYPYDYEGKRSRRPAAVLAREIDWPPVESGPVGRDHPAYAHQVEAASFLDSRLSRLITGLPPNTLVVICADHGECFGEDGYLGHGFNHPKVLEVPLLICRVDETGRLSELS
;
A
#
# COMPACT_ATOMS: atom_id res chain seq x y z
N MET A 1 -6.59 28.32 1.68
CA MET A 1 -7.36 27.27 0.98
C MET A 1 -7.09 25.97 1.71
N PRO A 2 -8.02 25.01 1.72
CA PRO A 2 -7.73 23.70 2.29
C PRO A 2 -6.54 23.06 1.59
N GLU A 3 -5.76 22.27 2.33
CA GLU A 3 -4.55 21.61 1.85
C GLU A 3 -4.92 20.42 0.96
N ASN A 4 -4.23 20.21 -0.16
CA ASN A 4 -4.38 18.99 -0.94
C ASN A 4 -3.74 17.82 -0.19
N LEU A 5 -4.28 16.63 -0.37
CA LEU A 5 -3.84 15.41 0.33
C LEU A 5 -3.43 14.34 -0.68
N VAL A 6 -2.27 13.74 -0.48
CA VAL A 6 -1.77 12.61 -1.28
C VAL A 6 -1.36 11.47 -0.36
N LEU A 7 -1.96 10.31 -0.54
CA LEU A 7 -1.61 9.07 0.17
C LEU A 7 -1.03 8.06 -0.82
N LEU A 8 0.21 7.66 -0.59
CA LEU A 8 0.96 6.71 -1.40
C LEU A 8 1.23 5.46 -0.58
N THR A 9 0.80 4.30 -1.05
CA THR A 9 1.13 3.01 -0.43
C THR A 9 2.05 2.21 -1.33
N LEU A 10 3.18 1.74 -0.77
CA LEU A 10 4.10 0.79 -1.38
C LEU A 10 3.68 -0.61 -0.92
N ASP A 11 2.96 -1.35 -1.76
CA ASP A 11 2.35 -2.62 -1.37
C ASP A 11 3.39 -3.64 -0.88
N SER A 12 3.15 -4.22 0.29
CA SER A 12 4.05 -5.18 0.97
C SER A 12 5.44 -4.65 1.37
N CYS A 13 5.71 -3.35 1.25
CA CYS A 13 7.06 -2.81 1.48
C CYS A 13 7.42 -2.80 2.97
N ARG A 14 8.44 -3.59 3.34
CA ARG A 14 8.98 -3.63 4.71
C ARG A 14 9.72 -2.33 5.04
N TYR A 15 9.72 -1.98 6.33
CA TYR A 15 10.50 -0.85 6.82
C TYR A 15 12.00 -0.99 6.54
N ASP A 16 12.60 -2.17 6.84
CA ASP A 16 14.03 -2.41 6.63
C ASP A 16 14.41 -2.46 5.13
N VAL A 17 13.52 -2.94 4.26
CA VAL A 17 13.68 -2.84 2.80
C VAL A 17 13.73 -1.38 2.34
N PHE A 18 12.80 -0.55 2.82
CA PHE A 18 12.78 0.89 2.49
C PHE A 18 14.07 1.59 2.95
N GLN A 19 14.63 1.21 4.10
CA GLN A 19 15.90 1.74 4.60
C GLN A 19 17.10 1.30 3.76
N ASP A 20 17.10 0.06 3.27
CA ASP A 20 18.21 -0.50 2.49
C ASP A 20 18.14 -0.12 1.00
N ALA A 21 16.98 0.28 0.49
CA ALA A 21 16.76 0.65 -0.90
C ALA A 21 17.50 1.96 -1.27
N ASP A 22 17.97 2.06 -2.50
CA ASP A 22 18.55 3.30 -3.03
C ASP A 22 17.46 4.29 -3.42
N MET A 23 17.06 5.12 -2.45
CA MET A 23 15.96 6.08 -2.57
C MET A 23 16.43 7.51 -2.20
N PRO A 24 17.35 8.10 -2.98
CA PRO A 24 17.92 9.41 -2.67
C PRO A 24 16.87 10.53 -2.64
N PHE A 25 15.86 10.48 -3.51
CA PHE A 25 14.79 11.46 -3.48
C PHE A 25 13.96 11.37 -2.20
N CYS A 26 13.48 10.17 -1.86
CA CYS A 26 12.72 9.98 -0.62
C CYS A 26 13.52 10.38 0.62
N ARG A 27 14.85 10.10 0.66
CA ARG A 27 15.72 10.56 1.75
C ARG A 27 15.85 12.08 1.80
N SER A 28 15.75 12.77 0.66
CA SER A 28 15.79 14.24 0.62
C SER A 28 14.50 14.89 1.12
N LEU A 29 13.39 14.14 1.21
CA LEU A 29 12.11 14.61 1.73
C LEU A 29 12.06 14.65 3.26
N GLY A 30 12.86 13.81 3.92
CA GLY A 30 12.92 13.71 5.37
C GLY A 30 13.24 12.30 5.86
N THR A 31 12.99 12.05 7.13
CA THR A 31 13.26 10.78 7.79
C THR A 31 12.06 9.84 7.68
N ALA A 32 12.27 8.65 7.12
CA ALA A 32 11.24 7.61 7.17
C ALA A 32 11.21 6.98 8.57
N HIS A 33 10.07 7.08 9.23
CA HIS A 33 9.82 6.47 10.52
C HIS A 33 9.31 5.04 10.38
N LYS A 34 9.61 4.22 11.39
CA LYS A 34 9.00 2.89 11.49
C LYS A 34 7.60 3.03 12.08
N ALA A 35 6.61 2.63 11.32
CA ALA A 35 5.21 2.62 11.74
C ALA A 35 4.67 1.18 11.80
N GLN A 36 3.51 1.01 12.41
CA GLN A 36 2.78 -0.24 12.43
C GLN A 36 1.65 -0.21 11.41
N ALA A 37 1.65 -1.17 10.49
CA ALA A 37 0.56 -1.37 9.54
C ALA A 37 -0.77 -1.66 10.27
N PRO A 38 -1.91 -1.17 9.75
CA PRO A 38 -3.21 -1.38 10.39
C PRO A 38 -3.74 -2.81 10.23
N ALA A 39 -3.20 -3.57 9.29
CA ALA A 39 -3.50 -4.98 9.07
C ALA A 39 -2.32 -5.71 8.42
N ASN A 40 -2.49 -6.99 8.13
CA ASN A 40 -1.42 -7.88 7.68
C ASN A 40 -1.54 -8.30 6.20
N PHE A 41 -2.41 -7.65 5.42
CA PHE A 41 -2.51 -7.76 3.96
C PHE A 41 -3.33 -6.59 3.37
N THR A 42 -3.29 -6.45 2.05
CA THR A 42 -3.75 -5.29 1.29
C THR A 42 -5.18 -4.86 1.60
N TYR A 43 -6.16 -5.80 1.51
CA TYR A 43 -7.57 -5.42 1.61
C TYR A 43 -7.95 -4.77 2.95
N PRO A 44 -7.72 -5.40 4.13
CA PRO A 44 -8.09 -4.79 5.40
C PRO A 44 -7.25 -3.55 5.74
N SER A 45 -6.01 -3.45 5.27
CA SER A 45 -5.20 -2.25 5.48
C SER A 45 -5.81 -1.03 4.77
N HIS A 46 -6.20 -1.20 3.51
CA HIS A 46 -6.84 -0.11 2.78
C HIS A 46 -8.25 0.20 3.28
N MET A 47 -9.01 -0.81 3.74
CA MET A 47 -10.25 -0.56 4.45
C MET A 47 -10.02 0.26 5.73
N ALA A 48 -8.93 -0.01 6.46
CA ALA A 48 -8.57 0.78 7.63
C ALA A 48 -8.27 2.24 7.28
N PHE A 49 -7.52 2.47 6.21
CA PHE A 49 -7.21 3.84 5.74
C PHE A 49 -8.45 4.62 5.33
N PHE A 50 -9.38 3.96 4.61
CA PHE A 50 -10.54 4.65 4.04
C PHE A 50 -11.71 4.76 4.99
N GLU A 51 -11.88 3.81 5.91
CA GLU A 51 -13.00 3.76 6.84
C GLU A 51 -12.62 4.16 8.27
N GLY A 52 -11.34 4.43 8.54
CA GLY A 52 -10.85 4.83 9.87
C GLY A 52 -10.98 3.73 10.93
N ILE A 53 -10.99 2.46 10.54
CA ILE A 53 -11.07 1.32 11.47
C ILE A 53 -9.70 0.68 11.66
N LEU A 54 -9.45 0.07 12.82
CA LEU A 54 -8.24 -0.67 13.09
C LEU A 54 -8.54 -2.18 13.14
N PRO A 55 -8.38 -2.90 12.01
CA PRO A 55 -8.76 -4.31 11.91
C PRO A 55 -7.77 -5.28 12.55
N LEU A 56 -6.57 -4.82 12.91
CA LEU A 56 -5.51 -5.68 13.43
C LEU A 56 -5.93 -6.40 14.70
N SER A 57 -5.65 -7.71 14.76
CA SER A 57 -5.79 -8.57 15.92
C SER A 57 -4.42 -8.93 16.49
N SER A 58 -4.35 -9.18 17.80
CA SER A 58 -3.18 -9.77 18.43
C SER A 58 -3.03 -11.27 18.16
N GLU A 59 -4.06 -11.92 17.62
CA GLU A 59 -4.04 -13.36 17.37
C GLU A 59 -3.15 -13.71 16.18
N PRO A 60 -2.23 -14.67 16.31
CA PRO A 60 -1.29 -15.06 15.26
C PRO A 60 -1.93 -16.03 14.25
N ILE A 61 -3.16 -15.77 13.84
CA ILE A 61 -3.89 -16.60 12.88
C ILE A 61 -3.81 -15.99 11.50
N ALA A 62 -3.44 -16.78 10.51
CA ALA A 62 -3.34 -16.33 9.12
C ALA A 62 -4.65 -15.71 8.63
N PHE A 63 -4.56 -14.59 7.97
CA PHE A 63 -5.70 -13.80 7.48
C PHE A 63 -6.75 -13.49 8.56
N TYR A 64 -6.38 -13.58 9.82
CA TYR A 64 -7.28 -13.25 10.90
C TYR A 64 -7.44 -11.74 11.03
N ASN A 65 -8.67 -11.34 11.16
CA ASN A 65 -9.07 -9.99 11.47
C ASN A 65 -10.34 -10.07 12.32
N ARG A 66 -10.38 -9.38 13.46
CA ARG A 66 -11.55 -9.40 14.37
C ARG A 66 -12.85 -8.98 13.69
N TYR A 67 -12.76 -8.27 12.58
CA TYR A 67 -13.90 -7.85 11.76
C TYR A 67 -14.11 -8.72 10.52
N ILE A 68 -13.42 -9.88 10.39
CA ILE A 68 -13.42 -10.68 9.16
C ILE A 68 -14.82 -10.99 8.64
N LYS A 69 -15.77 -11.26 9.55
CA LYS A 69 -17.16 -11.56 9.20
C LYS A 69 -17.97 -10.33 8.81
N GLN A 70 -17.52 -9.14 9.23
CA GLN A 70 -18.14 -7.86 8.91
C GLN A 70 -17.51 -7.19 7.68
N LEU A 71 -16.21 -7.42 7.48
CA LEU A 71 -15.43 -6.79 6.41
C LEU A 71 -15.62 -7.46 5.07
N TYR A 72 -15.60 -8.79 5.03
CA TYR A 72 -15.73 -9.53 3.78
C TYR A 72 -16.15 -10.99 4.03
N ALA A 73 -16.80 -11.57 3.04
CA ALA A 73 -16.99 -13.00 2.95
C ALA A 73 -16.01 -13.53 1.90
N ILE A 74 -15.03 -14.31 2.33
CA ILE A 74 -14.16 -15.06 1.44
C ILE A 74 -14.89 -16.32 1.04
N GLN A 75 -15.03 -16.54 -0.26
CA GLN A 75 -15.53 -17.80 -0.79
C GLN A 75 -14.46 -18.37 -1.71
N ASN A 76 -14.03 -19.58 -1.40
CA ASN A 76 -13.19 -20.34 -2.31
C ASN A 76 -14.04 -20.83 -3.50
N VAL A 77 -13.64 -20.45 -4.69
CA VAL A 77 -14.20 -20.92 -5.95
C VAL A 77 -13.06 -21.59 -6.71
N GLY A 78 -12.95 -22.92 -6.57
CA GLY A 78 -11.81 -23.68 -7.06
C GLY A 78 -10.53 -23.33 -6.29
N GLU A 79 -9.44 -23.05 -7.00
CA GLU A 79 -8.15 -22.67 -6.40
C GLU A 79 -8.01 -21.16 -6.09
N THR A 80 -9.06 -20.38 -6.35
CA THR A 80 -9.03 -18.93 -6.20
C THR A 80 -9.94 -18.47 -5.07
N ALA A 81 -9.40 -17.74 -4.11
CA ALA A 81 -10.20 -17.05 -3.12
C ALA A 81 -10.90 -15.84 -3.77
N VAL A 82 -12.22 -15.80 -3.72
CA VAL A 82 -13.00 -14.66 -4.21
C VAL A 82 -13.72 -14.00 -3.04
N VAL A 83 -13.49 -12.70 -2.87
CA VAL A 83 -14.26 -11.90 -1.92
C VAL A 83 -15.62 -11.58 -2.54
N LYS A 84 -16.69 -12.21 -2.03
CA LYS A 84 -18.03 -12.05 -2.59
C LYS A 84 -18.76 -10.78 -2.17
N SER A 85 -18.48 -10.24 -0.99
CA SER A 85 -19.03 -8.95 -0.56
C SER A 85 -18.29 -8.42 0.67
N SER A 86 -18.03 -7.15 0.74
CA SER A 86 -17.80 -6.51 2.02
C SER A 86 -19.16 -6.25 2.67
N ARG A 87 -19.39 -6.79 3.85
CA ARG A 87 -20.58 -6.47 4.65
C ARG A 87 -20.31 -5.35 5.64
N ILE A 88 -19.20 -4.63 5.52
CA ILE A 88 -19.07 -3.46 6.33
C ILE A 88 -20.04 -2.41 5.76
N ARG A 89 -21.15 -2.35 6.44
CA ARG A 89 -21.59 -1.04 6.85
C ARG A 89 -20.82 -0.80 8.14
N THR A 90 -19.75 -0.04 8.09
CA THR A 90 -19.32 0.68 9.27
C THR A 90 -20.61 1.28 9.82
N SER A 91 -20.71 1.33 11.11
CA SER A 91 -21.72 2.13 11.77
C SER A 91 -21.39 3.60 11.43
N SER A 92 -21.50 3.71 10.19
CA SER A 92 -21.71 4.67 9.29
C SER A 92 -21.56 6.08 9.61
N GLU A 93 -20.96 6.60 10.18
CA GLU A 93 -21.31 8.01 10.11
C GLU A 93 -20.20 8.83 9.49
N ILE A 94 -18.94 8.33 9.39
CA ILE A 94 -17.91 9.18 8.75
C ILE A 94 -16.80 8.28 8.19
N SER A 95 -16.90 7.92 6.92
CA SER A 95 -15.71 7.47 6.19
C SER A 95 -14.78 8.66 5.92
N LEU A 96 -13.50 8.43 5.72
CA LEU A 96 -12.58 9.47 5.24
C LEU A 96 -13.15 10.20 4.01
N PHE A 97 -13.73 9.45 3.09
CA PHE A 97 -14.30 9.99 1.86
C PHE A 97 -15.51 10.92 2.10
N ASP A 98 -16.38 10.56 3.05
CA ASP A 98 -17.55 11.41 3.38
C ASP A 98 -17.10 12.72 4.01
N GLY A 99 -16.12 12.68 4.90
CA GLY A 99 -15.52 13.88 5.48
C GLY A 99 -14.89 14.78 4.42
N LEU A 100 -14.05 14.19 3.56
CA LEU A 100 -13.38 14.94 2.49
C LEU A 100 -14.38 15.57 1.50
N ARG A 101 -15.47 14.86 1.14
CA ARG A 101 -16.52 15.43 0.28
C ARG A 101 -17.27 16.56 0.94
N ALA A 102 -17.57 16.45 2.23
CA ALA A 102 -18.20 17.53 2.98
C ALA A 102 -17.36 18.81 2.97
N ASP A 103 -16.03 18.66 2.93
CA ASP A 103 -15.08 19.76 2.83
C ASP A 103 -14.75 20.18 1.36
N GLY A 104 -15.45 19.60 0.39
CA GLY A 104 -15.35 19.98 -1.02
C GLY A 104 -14.21 19.36 -1.80
N TYR A 105 -13.59 18.30 -1.28
CA TYR A 105 -12.51 17.60 -1.98
C TYR A 105 -13.00 16.76 -3.15
N ARG A 106 -12.22 16.76 -4.23
CA ARG A 106 -12.29 15.77 -5.29
C ARG A 106 -11.44 14.56 -4.91
N ILE A 107 -11.99 13.35 -5.02
CA ILE A 107 -11.34 12.12 -4.56
C ILE A 107 -10.95 11.27 -5.77
N ILE A 108 -9.65 11.16 -6.02
CA ILE A 108 -9.10 10.43 -7.16
C ILE A 108 -8.14 9.35 -6.70
N GLY A 109 -8.02 8.25 -7.47
CA GLY A 109 -7.07 7.22 -7.10
C GLY A 109 -6.76 6.22 -8.19
N CYS A 110 -5.69 5.47 -7.96
CA CYS A 110 -5.35 4.29 -8.75
C CYS A 110 -4.70 3.21 -7.87
N GLY A 111 -4.80 1.97 -8.33
CA GLY A 111 -4.29 0.85 -7.58
C GLY A 111 -3.78 -0.27 -8.46
N ALA A 112 -2.70 -0.92 -7.98
CA ALA A 112 -2.01 -2.00 -8.68
C ALA A 112 -2.60 -3.37 -8.39
N MET A 113 -3.04 -3.61 -7.15
CA MET A 113 -3.40 -4.95 -6.72
C MET A 113 -4.82 -5.34 -7.13
N ASN A 114 -5.05 -6.63 -7.39
CA ASN A 114 -6.37 -7.13 -7.81
C ASN A 114 -7.51 -6.82 -6.83
N TRP A 115 -7.20 -6.54 -5.57
CA TRP A 115 -8.14 -6.06 -4.57
C TRP A 115 -8.87 -4.77 -5.00
N PHE A 116 -8.20 -3.91 -5.76
CA PHE A 116 -8.77 -2.67 -6.28
C PHE A 116 -9.70 -2.84 -7.49
N LYS A 117 -9.94 -4.07 -7.93
CA LYS A 117 -11.07 -4.42 -8.80
C LYS A 117 -12.38 -4.55 -8.02
N GLN A 118 -12.31 -4.57 -6.69
CA GLN A 118 -13.47 -4.71 -5.81
C GLN A 118 -14.08 -3.34 -5.54
N GLY A 119 -15.36 -3.18 -5.86
CA GLY A 119 -16.07 -1.93 -5.59
C GLY A 119 -16.10 -1.51 -4.12
N SER A 120 -15.85 -2.44 -3.19
CA SER A 120 -15.75 -2.12 -1.76
C SER A 120 -14.56 -1.24 -1.41
N LEU A 121 -13.45 -1.30 -2.18
CA LEU A 121 -12.29 -0.42 -1.99
C LEU A 121 -12.34 0.84 -2.87
N THR A 122 -13.13 0.84 -3.94
CA THR A 122 -13.04 1.90 -4.95
C THR A 122 -14.26 2.79 -5.06
N ARG A 123 -15.42 2.37 -4.52
CA ARG A 123 -16.70 3.14 -4.60
C ARG A 123 -16.64 4.53 -3.95
N GLY A 124 -15.67 4.76 -3.06
CA GLY A 124 -15.47 6.05 -2.40
C GLY A 124 -14.78 7.10 -3.28
N PHE A 125 -14.19 6.71 -4.39
CA PHE A 125 -13.51 7.61 -5.31
C PHE A 125 -14.47 8.19 -6.36
N ASP A 126 -14.23 9.43 -6.75
CA ASP A 126 -14.94 10.06 -7.86
C ASP A 126 -14.38 9.60 -9.21
N ASP A 127 -13.08 9.31 -9.25
CA ASP A 127 -12.39 8.70 -10.38
C ASP A 127 -11.34 7.71 -9.88
N PHE A 128 -11.45 6.46 -10.26
CA PHE A 128 -10.52 5.41 -9.87
C PHE A 128 -10.10 4.56 -11.06
N ARG A 129 -8.77 4.32 -11.18
CA ARG A 129 -8.21 3.46 -12.22
C ARG A 129 -7.48 2.26 -11.62
N PHE A 130 -7.88 1.06 -12.02
CA PHE A 130 -7.05 -0.12 -11.82
C PHE A 130 -6.00 -0.18 -12.94
N THR A 131 -4.71 -0.19 -12.58
CA THR A 131 -3.60 -0.15 -13.54
C THR A 131 -2.83 -1.47 -13.61
N GLY A 132 -2.94 -2.32 -12.57
CA GLY A 132 -1.91 -3.31 -12.33
C GLY A 132 -0.60 -2.64 -11.89
N THR A 133 0.49 -3.42 -11.88
CA THR A 133 1.83 -2.94 -11.54
C THR A 133 2.39 -2.12 -12.69
N ALA A 134 2.18 -0.81 -12.66
CA ALA A 134 2.52 0.13 -13.74
C ALA A 134 2.69 1.54 -13.18
N ALA A 135 3.73 1.76 -12.36
CA ALA A 135 3.97 3.00 -11.65
C ALA A 135 3.99 4.25 -12.55
N ASP A 136 4.56 4.15 -13.75
CA ASP A 136 4.58 5.27 -14.69
C ASP A 136 3.17 5.68 -15.13
N GLU A 137 2.29 4.71 -15.45
CA GLU A 137 0.88 4.98 -15.81
C GLU A 137 0.09 5.55 -14.61
N GLN A 138 0.39 5.09 -13.40
CA GLN A 138 -0.24 5.59 -12.18
C GLN A 138 0.10 7.06 -11.95
N VAL A 139 1.37 7.41 -12.07
CA VAL A 139 1.85 8.79 -11.95
C VAL A 139 1.23 9.67 -13.05
N ASP A 140 1.25 9.23 -14.31
CA ASP A 140 0.65 9.98 -15.43
C ASP A 140 -0.84 10.21 -15.21
N PHE A 141 -1.56 9.19 -14.76
CA PHE A 141 -2.99 9.29 -14.49
C PHE A 141 -3.29 10.33 -13.41
N ILE A 142 -2.60 10.28 -12.27
CA ILE A 142 -2.85 11.22 -11.17
C ILE A 142 -2.48 12.64 -11.58
N LEU A 143 -1.29 12.86 -12.16
CA LEU A 143 -0.88 14.20 -12.60
C LEU A 143 -1.83 14.81 -13.63
N ALA A 144 -2.31 14.02 -14.59
CA ALA A 144 -3.31 14.47 -15.55
C ALA A 144 -4.64 14.84 -14.90
N ARG A 145 -5.08 14.08 -13.88
CA ARG A 145 -6.36 14.36 -13.19
C ARG A 145 -6.31 15.58 -12.31
N ILE A 146 -5.20 15.78 -11.57
CA ILE A 146 -5.09 16.94 -10.68
C ILE A 146 -4.91 18.26 -11.45
N SER A 147 -4.32 18.23 -12.66
CA SER A 147 -4.14 19.43 -13.49
C SER A 147 -5.45 20.10 -13.88
N ASP A 148 -6.53 19.34 -13.94
CA ASP A 148 -7.86 19.80 -14.37
C ASP A 148 -8.72 20.28 -13.19
N LEU A 149 -8.21 20.19 -11.95
CA LEU A 149 -8.99 20.50 -10.75
C LEU A 149 -8.84 21.98 -10.34
N ALA A 150 -9.97 22.61 -10.05
CA ALA A 150 -10.01 23.97 -9.55
C ALA A 150 -10.09 24.07 -8.00
N GLY A 151 -10.26 22.96 -7.31
CA GLY A 151 -10.45 22.87 -5.85
C GLY A 151 -9.52 21.86 -5.19
N PRO A 152 -9.66 21.67 -3.88
CA PRO A 152 -8.82 20.71 -3.15
C PRO A 152 -9.09 19.27 -3.60
N PHE A 153 -8.07 18.44 -3.50
CA PHE A 153 -8.19 17.03 -3.83
C PHE A 153 -7.54 16.11 -2.79
N PHE A 154 -8.05 14.89 -2.74
CA PHE A 154 -7.40 13.74 -2.17
C PHE A 154 -7.01 12.80 -3.30
N ALA A 155 -5.71 12.53 -3.43
CA ALA A 155 -5.18 11.56 -4.40
C ALA A 155 -4.60 10.35 -3.68
N PHE A 156 -4.95 9.16 -4.15
CA PHE A 156 -4.45 7.89 -3.63
C PHE A 156 -3.76 7.09 -4.72
N ILE A 157 -2.59 6.52 -4.38
CA ILE A 157 -1.90 5.56 -5.25
C ILE A 157 -1.46 4.34 -4.42
N ASN A 158 -1.80 3.15 -4.89
CA ASN A 158 -1.17 1.92 -4.43
C ASN A 158 -0.20 1.43 -5.51
N PHE A 159 1.10 1.52 -5.23
CA PHE A 159 2.16 0.96 -6.06
C PHE A 159 2.34 -0.52 -5.75
N GLY A 160 2.38 -1.36 -6.77
CA GLY A 160 2.46 -2.82 -6.63
C GLY A 160 3.85 -3.41 -6.87
N GLU A 161 4.82 -2.59 -7.23
CA GLU A 161 6.17 -3.04 -7.62
C GLU A 161 6.90 -3.75 -6.46
N THR A 162 6.65 -3.32 -5.22
CA THR A 162 7.21 -3.92 -4.01
C THR A 162 6.46 -5.16 -3.52
N HIS A 163 5.32 -5.50 -4.12
CA HIS A 163 4.62 -6.75 -3.87
C HIS A 163 5.18 -7.87 -4.75
N TYR A 164 5.19 -9.10 -4.23
CA TYR A 164 5.55 -10.27 -5.05
C TYR A 164 4.71 -10.30 -6.34
N PRO A 165 5.26 -10.55 -7.52
CA PRO A 165 6.61 -11.04 -7.86
C PRO A 165 7.69 -9.96 -8.02
N TYR A 166 7.52 -8.76 -7.45
CA TYR A 166 8.44 -7.61 -7.56
C TYR A 166 8.65 -7.23 -9.03
N ASP A 167 7.54 -6.99 -9.73
CA ASP A 167 7.52 -6.74 -11.16
C ASP A 167 7.74 -5.26 -11.45
N TYR A 168 8.93 -4.91 -11.88
CA TYR A 168 9.28 -3.57 -12.33
C TYR A 168 10.12 -3.67 -13.62
N GLU A 169 9.87 -2.81 -14.59
CA GLU A 169 10.55 -2.80 -15.89
C GLU A 169 10.57 -4.17 -16.61
N GLY A 170 9.53 -4.99 -16.43
CA GLY A 170 9.49 -6.34 -16.97
C GLY A 170 10.42 -7.35 -16.27
N LYS A 171 11.08 -6.94 -15.19
CA LYS A 171 11.84 -7.83 -14.32
C LYS A 171 10.90 -8.47 -13.32
N ARG A 172 10.73 -9.78 -13.42
CA ARG A 172 9.91 -10.56 -12.47
C ARG A 172 10.79 -11.51 -11.69
N SER A 173 10.64 -11.50 -10.38
CA SER A 173 11.19 -12.58 -9.56
C SER A 173 10.49 -13.89 -9.95
N ARG A 174 11.28 -14.92 -10.26
CA ARG A 174 10.72 -16.27 -10.48
C ARG A 174 10.47 -16.91 -9.12
N ARG A 175 9.22 -17.11 -8.79
CA ARG A 175 8.83 -17.88 -7.61
C ARG A 175 9.34 -19.33 -7.75
N PRO A 176 10.03 -19.90 -6.74
CA PRO A 176 10.22 -21.33 -6.69
C PRO A 176 8.85 -22.01 -6.64
N ALA A 177 8.63 -23.02 -7.47
CA ALA A 177 7.34 -23.73 -7.58
C ALA A 177 6.83 -24.29 -6.23
N ALA A 178 7.71 -24.52 -5.27
CA ALA A 178 7.39 -24.97 -3.93
C ALA A 178 6.62 -23.95 -3.08
N VAL A 179 6.65 -22.66 -3.41
CA VAL A 179 5.95 -21.62 -2.64
C VAL A 179 4.49 -21.49 -3.10
N LEU A 180 4.20 -21.74 -4.39
CA LEU A 180 2.82 -21.68 -4.92
C LEU A 180 1.90 -22.76 -4.35
N ALA A 181 2.41 -23.93 -3.94
CA ALA A 181 1.62 -25.04 -3.46
C ALA A 181 1.25 -24.94 -1.96
N ARG A 182 1.74 -23.94 -1.23
CA ARG A 182 1.61 -23.86 0.22
C ARG A 182 0.91 -22.61 0.75
N GLU A 183 0.20 -21.88 -0.08
CA GLU A 183 -0.52 -20.66 0.37
C GLU A 183 -1.65 -20.93 1.38
N ILE A 184 -1.95 -22.19 1.69
CA ILE A 184 -3.05 -22.56 2.58
C ILE A 184 -2.59 -23.40 3.79
N ASP A 185 -1.46 -24.10 3.70
CA ASP A 185 -0.88 -24.85 4.82
C ASP A 185 0.41 -24.17 5.27
N TRP A 186 0.36 -23.49 6.39
CA TRP A 186 1.48 -22.76 7.01
C TRP A 186 2.27 -23.65 7.99
N PRO A 187 3.05 -24.67 7.54
CA PRO A 187 4.13 -25.13 8.37
C PRO A 187 5.34 -24.21 8.15
N PRO A 188 6.16 -23.98 9.19
CA PRO A 188 7.40 -23.24 9.06
C PRO A 188 8.26 -23.78 7.91
N VAL A 189 8.92 -22.91 7.18
CA VAL A 189 9.93 -23.30 6.19
C VAL A 189 11.16 -23.79 6.98
N GLU A 190 11.40 -25.10 6.98
CA GLU A 190 12.38 -25.73 7.89
C GLU A 190 13.84 -25.42 7.57
N SER A 191 14.17 -24.87 6.39
CA SER A 191 15.56 -24.52 6.04
C SER A 191 15.63 -23.60 4.82
N GLY A 192 16.53 -22.61 4.86
CA GLY A 192 16.78 -21.68 3.77
C GLY A 192 17.37 -20.36 4.25
N PRO A 193 17.79 -19.48 3.34
CA PRO A 193 18.17 -18.11 3.70
C PRO A 193 16.98 -17.34 4.24
N VAL A 194 17.24 -16.45 5.22
CA VAL A 194 16.22 -15.74 5.99
C VAL A 194 16.48 -14.23 5.96
N GLY A 195 15.42 -13.44 5.88
CA GLY A 195 15.50 -11.99 5.96
C GLY A 195 16.33 -11.42 4.81
N ARG A 196 17.36 -10.65 5.15
CA ARG A 196 18.25 -10.00 4.17
C ARG A 196 19.03 -10.97 3.26
N ASP A 197 19.25 -12.19 3.72
CA ASP A 197 19.93 -13.24 2.93
C ASP A 197 18.96 -13.96 1.98
N HIS A 198 17.65 -13.75 2.12
CA HIS A 198 16.65 -14.35 1.25
C HIS A 198 16.62 -13.62 -0.11
N PRO A 199 16.66 -14.34 -1.26
CA PRO A 199 16.68 -13.69 -2.58
C PRO A 199 15.53 -12.68 -2.83
N ALA A 200 14.34 -12.95 -2.30
CA ALA A 200 13.20 -12.07 -2.43
C ALA A 200 13.40 -10.70 -1.73
N TYR A 201 14.21 -10.64 -0.66
CA TYR A 201 14.57 -9.38 -0.02
C TYR A 201 15.29 -8.44 -0.98
N ALA A 202 16.33 -8.92 -1.67
CA ALA A 202 17.06 -8.12 -2.64
C ALA A 202 16.15 -7.63 -3.79
N HIS A 203 15.24 -8.48 -4.26
CA HIS A 203 14.28 -8.08 -5.29
C HIS A 203 13.31 -7.00 -4.80
N GLN A 204 12.85 -7.08 -3.56
CA GLN A 204 11.99 -6.03 -2.99
C GLN A 204 12.77 -4.72 -2.82
N VAL A 205 14.05 -4.77 -2.41
CA VAL A 205 14.95 -3.60 -2.33
C VAL A 205 15.12 -2.93 -3.70
N GLU A 206 15.37 -3.73 -4.75
CA GLU A 206 15.47 -3.21 -6.12
C GLU A 206 14.17 -2.58 -6.60
N ALA A 207 13.02 -3.22 -6.31
CA ALA A 207 11.70 -2.70 -6.67
C ALA A 207 11.38 -1.38 -5.93
N ALA A 208 11.74 -1.27 -4.65
CA ALA A 208 11.62 -0.03 -3.90
C ALA A 208 12.52 1.08 -4.49
N SER A 209 13.77 0.74 -4.80
CA SER A 209 14.72 1.67 -5.44
C SER A 209 14.20 2.18 -6.80
N PHE A 210 13.58 1.30 -7.58
CA PHE A 210 12.94 1.68 -8.85
C PHE A 210 11.85 2.73 -8.67
N LEU A 211 11.09 2.68 -7.57
CA LEU A 211 10.01 3.62 -7.31
C LEU A 211 10.49 5.04 -6.98
N ASP A 212 11.72 5.23 -6.50
CA ASP A 212 12.20 6.55 -6.05
C ASP A 212 12.05 7.63 -7.12
N SER A 213 12.44 7.34 -8.37
CA SER A 213 12.31 8.29 -9.48
C SER A 213 10.85 8.57 -9.87
N ARG A 214 9.94 7.60 -9.67
CA ARG A 214 8.50 7.75 -9.93
C ARG A 214 7.85 8.60 -8.85
N LEU A 215 8.23 8.38 -7.61
CA LEU A 215 7.83 9.23 -6.48
C LEU A 215 8.35 10.66 -6.67
N SER A 216 9.60 10.81 -7.12
CA SER A 216 10.16 12.13 -7.46
C SER A 216 9.33 12.85 -8.52
N ARG A 217 9.03 12.18 -9.64
CA ARG A 217 8.21 12.75 -10.73
C ARG A 217 6.82 13.15 -10.26
N LEU A 218 6.17 12.29 -9.47
CA LEU A 218 4.86 12.57 -8.91
C LEU A 218 4.91 13.80 -8.00
N ILE A 219 5.75 13.75 -6.97
CA ILE A 219 5.75 14.74 -5.88
C ILE A 219 6.21 16.11 -6.38
N THR A 220 7.20 16.17 -7.29
CA THR A 220 7.62 17.44 -7.90
C THR A 220 6.57 18.01 -8.86
N GLY A 221 5.66 17.18 -9.37
CA GLY A 221 4.54 17.61 -10.21
C GLY A 221 3.27 18.01 -9.44
N LEU A 222 3.27 17.89 -8.10
CA LEU A 222 2.12 18.28 -7.28
C LEU A 222 2.03 19.81 -7.17
N PRO A 223 0.81 20.35 -7.07
CA PRO A 223 0.64 21.78 -6.84
C PRO A 223 1.09 22.19 -5.42
N PRO A 224 1.37 23.48 -5.20
CA PRO A 224 1.61 24.03 -3.87
C PRO A 224 0.48 23.68 -2.87
N ASN A 225 0.82 23.74 -1.59
CA ASN A 225 -0.10 23.44 -0.48
C ASN A 225 -0.63 22.00 -0.55
N THR A 226 0.29 21.03 -0.69
CA THR A 226 -0.04 19.60 -0.75
C THR A 226 0.70 18.83 0.35
N LEU A 227 -0.05 18.13 1.19
CA LEU A 227 0.47 17.17 2.16
C LEU A 227 0.63 15.79 1.48
N VAL A 228 1.78 15.18 1.62
CA VAL A 228 2.10 13.87 1.06
C VAL A 228 2.45 12.90 2.17
N VAL A 229 1.76 11.77 2.19
CA VAL A 229 2.03 10.63 3.07
C VAL A 229 2.48 9.46 2.22
N ILE A 230 3.68 8.95 2.47
CA ILE A 230 4.23 7.74 1.87
C ILE A 230 4.31 6.69 2.96
N CYS A 231 3.65 5.55 2.78
CA CYS A 231 3.73 4.44 3.71
C CYS A 231 3.65 3.10 2.96
N ALA A 232 3.68 1.99 3.69
CA ALA A 232 3.23 0.72 3.13
C ALA A 232 1.95 0.28 3.86
N ASP A 233 1.16 -0.53 3.18
CA ASP A 233 -0.08 -1.09 3.72
C ASP A 233 0.19 -2.28 4.66
N HIS A 234 1.25 -3.04 4.40
CA HIS A 234 1.83 -4.09 5.23
C HIS A 234 3.25 -4.40 4.74
N GLY A 235 3.95 -5.26 5.43
CA GLY A 235 5.24 -5.83 5.01
C GLY A 235 5.11 -7.30 4.60
N GLU A 236 6.23 -8.01 4.62
CA GLU A 236 6.32 -9.40 4.18
C GLU A 236 7.44 -10.15 4.92
N CYS A 237 7.23 -11.42 5.26
CA CYS A 237 8.28 -12.30 5.79
C CYS A 237 9.08 -12.93 4.66
N PHE A 238 10.39 -13.04 4.88
CA PHE A 238 11.34 -13.71 4.01
C PHE A 238 12.04 -14.87 4.76
N GLY A 239 11.25 -15.76 5.36
CA GLY A 239 11.74 -16.91 6.11
C GLY A 239 11.90 -16.68 7.62
N GLU A 240 11.68 -15.45 8.12
CA GLU A 240 11.76 -15.17 9.56
C GLU A 240 10.77 -16.05 10.32
N ASP A 241 11.23 -16.66 11.41
CA ASP A 241 10.47 -17.60 12.25
C ASP A 241 9.80 -18.74 11.44
N GLY A 242 10.34 -19.05 10.26
CA GLY A 242 9.81 -20.04 9.33
C GLY A 242 8.65 -19.56 8.46
N TYR A 243 8.32 -18.28 8.46
CA TYR A 243 7.22 -17.71 7.67
C TYR A 243 7.69 -17.08 6.35
N LEU A 244 6.90 -17.23 5.30
CA LEU A 244 7.09 -16.54 4.01
C LEU A 244 5.80 -15.82 3.62
N GLY A 245 5.96 -14.60 3.07
CA GLY A 245 4.81 -13.80 2.63
C GLY A 245 4.15 -13.02 3.75
N HIS A 246 2.87 -12.76 3.61
CA HIS A 246 2.06 -11.94 4.50
C HIS A 246 0.66 -12.58 4.73
N GLY A 247 -0.23 -11.89 5.44
CA GLY A 247 -1.57 -12.37 5.78
C GLY A 247 -1.67 -12.97 7.19
N PHE A 248 -0.64 -12.80 8.00
CA PHE A 248 -0.57 -13.20 9.41
C PHE A 248 0.15 -12.14 10.21
N ASN A 249 -0.02 -12.17 11.53
CA ASN A 249 0.63 -11.20 12.42
C ASN A 249 2.06 -11.61 12.70
N HIS A 250 2.99 -10.82 12.17
CA HIS A 250 4.43 -10.95 12.42
C HIS A 250 5.06 -9.55 12.37
N PRO A 251 6.10 -9.24 13.18
CA PRO A 251 6.75 -7.92 13.14
C PRO A 251 7.16 -7.49 11.73
N LYS A 252 7.70 -8.41 10.91
CA LYS A 252 8.12 -8.11 9.54
C LYS A 252 6.97 -7.84 8.55
N VAL A 253 5.77 -8.27 8.89
CA VAL A 253 4.53 -7.96 8.15
C VAL A 253 3.92 -6.64 8.64
N LEU A 254 4.15 -6.27 9.89
CA LEU A 254 3.51 -5.10 10.49
C LEU A 254 4.42 -3.87 10.58
N GLU A 255 5.76 -4.03 10.50
CA GLU A 255 6.70 -2.92 10.50
C GLU A 255 6.85 -2.33 9.10
N VAL A 256 6.32 -1.14 8.90
CA VAL A 256 6.25 -0.45 7.60
C VAL A 256 6.90 0.94 7.65
N PRO A 257 7.39 1.48 6.52
CA PRO A 257 7.85 2.85 6.46
C PRO A 257 6.68 3.84 6.55
N LEU A 258 6.95 5.00 7.16
CA LEU A 258 6.08 6.17 7.14
C LEU A 258 6.96 7.41 6.94
N LEU A 259 6.76 8.10 5.83
CA LEU A 259 7.41 9.37 5.50
C LEU A 259 6.33 10.40 5.19
N ILE A 260 6.40 11.56 5.81
CA ILE A 260 5.44 12.65 5.62
C ILE A 260 6.20 13.89 5.18
N CYS A 261 5.79 14.48 4.08
CA CYS A 261 6.36 15.73 3.59
C CYS A 261 5.26 16.66 3.05
N ARG A 262 5.63 17.89 2.80
CA ARG A 262 4.74 18.92 2.26
C ARG A 262 5.36 19.61 1.08
N VAL A 263 4.55 19.88 0.06
CA VAL A 263 4.81 20.92 -0.94
C VAL A 263 4.18 22.19 -0.37
N ASP A 264 5.00 23.14 0.09
CA ASP A 264 4.53 24.37 0.73
C ASP A 264 3.83 25.33 -0.25
N GLU A 265 3.40 26.46 0.23
CA GLU A 265 2.72 27.49 -0.58
C GLU A 265 3.61 28.06 -1.72
N THR A 266 4.93 27.92 -1.61
CA THR A 266 5.89 28.35 -2.62
C THR A 266 6.30 27.24 -3.60
N GLY A 267 5.80 26.02 -3.41
CA GLY A 267 6.17 24.83 -4.17
C GLY A 267 7.46 24.15 -3.68
N ARG A 268 7.95 24.52 -2.49
CA ARG A 268 9.15 23.93 -1.90
C ARG A 268 8.80 22.70 -1.09
N LEU A 269 9.62 21.66 -1.20
CA LEU A 269 9.50 20.44 -0.40
C LEU A 269 10.08 20.62 1.01
N SER A 270 9.36 20.18 2.03
CA SER A 270 9.79 20.20 3.42
C SER A 270 9.31 18.98 4.17
N GLU A 271 10.14 18.48 5.10
CA GLU A 271 9.76 17.46 6.07
C GLU A 271 8.71 18.04 7.03
N LEU A 272 7.75 17.22 7.43
CA LEU A 272 6.87 17.51 8.56
C LEU A 272 7.43 16.81 9.80
N SER A 273 7.88 17.61 10.75
CA SER A 273 8.36 17.18 12.06
C SER A 273 7.22 16.83 13.01
#